data_17b14c5e2912da2f94fbc0743cb7c5a0
#
_entry.id   17b14c5e2912da2f94fbc0743cb7c5a0
#
_cell.length_a   1.000
_cell.length_b   1.000
_cell.length_c   1.000
_cell.angle_alpha   90.00
_cell.angle_beta   90.00
_cell.angle_gamma   90.00
#
_symmetry.space_group_name_H-M   'P 1'
#
loop_
_entity.id
_entity.type
_entity.pdbx_description
1 polymer ?
#
loop_
_entity_poly.entity_id
_entity_poly.type
_entity_poly.pdbx_seq_one_letter_code
_entity_poly.pdbx_strand_id
1 'polypeptide(L)'
;MIENGAKVIDVRTSKEFNLGHFNGSVNIPLNIIENNIEKIKSFKKDIIVVCASGARSGKANSILKKNGIKSANGGSWSSLK
;
A
#
# COMPACT_ATOMS: atom_id res chain seq x y z
N MET A 1 -12.28 -6.60 -0.78
CA MET A 1 -11.45 -6.09 0.34
C MET A 1 -11.65 -4.61 0.59
N ILE A 2 -11.69 -3.79 -0.44
CA ILE A 2 -11.89 -2.34 -0.26
C ILE A 2 -13.24 -2.06 0.38
N GLU A 3 -14.27 -2.76 -0.04
CA GLU A 3 -15.61 -2.62 0.53
C GLU A 3 -15.66 -2.98 2.01
N ASN A 4 -14.69 -3.73 2.49
CA ASN A 4 -14.61 -4.13 3.91
C ASN A 4 -13.80 -3.15 4.75
N GLY A 5 -13.50 -1.99 4.22
CA GLY A 5 -12.77 -0.96 4.96
C GLY A 5 -11.26 -1.12 4.96
N ALA A 6 -10.69 -1.92 4.06
CA ALA A 6 -9.24 -2.03 3.96
C ALA A 6 -8.61 -0.69 3.61
N LYS A 7 -7.40 -0.46 4.12
CA LYS A 7 -6.64 0.77 3.83
C LYS A 7 -5.74 0.51 2.63
N VAL A 8 -5.79 1.39 1.65
CA VAL A 8 -4.95 1.28 0.45
C VAL A 8 -3.69 2.12 0.65
N ILE A 9 -2.53 1.48 0.48
CA ILE A 9 -1.24 2.17 0.57
C ILE A 9 -0.57 2.10 -0.80
N ASP A 10 -0.24 3.27 -1.34
CA ASP A 10 0.45 3.40 -2.61
C ASP A 10 1.94 3.50 -2.33
N VAL A 11 2.72 2.52 -2.79
CA VAL A 11 4.15 2.47 -2.49
C VAL A 11 5.02 3.03 -3.61
N ARG A 12 4.42 3.77 -4.53
CA ARG A 12 5.17 4.49 -5.56
C ARG A 12 5.84 5.71 -4.95
N THR A 13 6.67 6.39 -5.72
CA THR A 13 7.27 7.65 -5.26
C THR A 13 6.19 8.71 -5.07
N SER A 14 6.48 9.72 -4.25
CA SER A 14 5.52 10.81 -4.04
C SER A 14 5.23 11.57 -5.32
N LYS A 15 6.22 11.68 -6.22
CA LYS A 15 6.03 12.33 -7.51
C LYS A 15 5.00 11.58 -8.36
N GLU A 16 5.10 10.26 -8.42
CA GLU A 16 4.12 9.43 -9.13
C GLU A 16 2.74 9.56 -8.51
N PHE A 17 2.67 9.52 -7.20
CA PHE A 17 1.42 9.62 -6.46
C PHE A 17 0.71 10.95 -6.75
N ASN A 18 1.48 12.04 -6.81
CA ASN A 18 0.93 13.37 -7.07
C ASN A 18 0.39 13.53 -8.49
N LEU A 19 0.85 12.71 -9.43
CA LEU A 19 0.37 12.74 -10.80
C LEU A 19 -0.95 11.98 -10.98
N GLY A 20 -1.36 11.22 -9.99
CA GLY A 20 -2.61 10.48 -9.99
C GLY A 20 -2.52 9.30 -9.06
N HIS A 21 -3.57 9.02 -8.31
CA HIS A 21 -3.59 7.90 -7.37
C HIS A 21 -5.03 7.49 -7.09
N PHE A 22 -5.18 6.32 -6.46
CA PHE A 22 -6.49 5.85 -6.04
C PHE A 22 -7.03 6.74 -4.93
N ASN A 23 -8.24 7.22 -5.10
CA ASN A 23 -8.84 8.14 -4.13
C ASN A 23 -8.96 7.46 -2.76
N GLY A 24 -8.43 8.14 -1.74
CA GLY A 24 -8.43 7.60 -0.38
C GLY A 24 -7.19 6.80 -0.03
N SER A 25 -6.26 6.59 -0.97
CA SER A 25 -5.02 5.90 -0.68
C SER A 25 -4.03 6.82 0.04
N VAL A 26 -3.09 6.20 0.77
CA VAL A 26 -2.01 6.90 1.46
C VAL A 26 -0.71 6.58 0.75
N ASN A 27 0.12 7.57 0.52
CA ASN A 27 1.42 7.35 -0.11
C ASN A 27 2.49 7.05 0.94
N ILE A 28 3.01 5.85 0.91
CA ILE A 28 4.17 5.45 1.71
C ILE A 28 5.12 4.73 0.75
N PRO A 29 6.09 5.44 0.18
CA PRO A 29 6.99 4.84 -0.80
C PRO A 29 7.71 3.60 -0.28
N LEU A 30 7.97 2.66 -1.17
CA LEU A 30 8.57 1.37 -0.81
C LEU A 30 9.85 1.52 0.02
N ASN A 31 10.70 2.48 -0.33
CA ASN A 31 11.99 2.63 0.33
C ASN A 31 11.89 3.09 1.79
N ILE A 32 10.72 3.53 2.23
CA ILE A 32 10.51 3.93 3.62
C ILE A 32 9.43 3.11 4.32
N ILE A 33 8.94 2.04 3.68
CA ILE A 33 7.84 1.25 4.24
C ILE A 33 8.23 0.64 5.60
N GLU A 34 9.46 0.17 5.72
CA GLU A 34 9.94 -0.43 6.98
C GLU A 34 10.00 0.56 8.13
N ASN A 35 10.23 1.83 7.82
CA ASN A 35 10.27 2.89 8.83
C ASN A 35 8.86 3.31 9.27
N ASN A 36 7.83 2.82 8.58
CA ASN A 36 6.45 3.20 8.85
C ASN A 36 5.58 2.05 9.32
N ILE A 37 6.21 0.95 9.76
CA ILE A 37 5.46 -0.24 10.19
C ILE A 37 4.49 0.09 11.34
N GLU A 38 4.94 0.84 12.34
CA GLU A 38 4.08 1.19 13.47
C GLU A 38 2.91 2.08 13.06
N LYS A 39 3.17 3.01 12.14
CA LYS A 39 2.11 3.85 11.59
C LYS A 39 1.07 3.01 10.86
N ILE A 40 1.53 2.04 10.06
CA ILE A 40 0.64 1.17 9.30
C ILE A 40 -0.19 0.31 10.25
N LYS A 41 0.43 -0.24 11.30
CA LYS A 41 -0.31 -0.99 12.32
C LYS A 41 -1.37 -0.14 13.00
N SER A 42 -1.11 1.15 13.15
CA SER A 42 -2.04 2.05 13.82
C SER A 42 -3.33 2.28 13.04
N PHE A 43 -3.35 1.97 11.76
CA PHE A 43 -4.59 2.06 10.97
C PHE A 43 -5.62 1.03 11.43
N LYS A 44 -5.17 -0.08 12.02
CA LYS A 44 -6.04 -1.17 12.54
C LYS A 44 -7.00 -1.69 11.47
N LYS A 45 -6.51 -1.81 10.26
CA LYS A 45 -7.27 -2.29 9.10
C LYS A 45 -6.42 -3.24 8.29
N ASP A 46 -7.07 -4.08 7.50
CA ASP A 46 -6.36 -4.86 6.49
C ASP A 46 -5.74 -3.87 5.50
N ILE A 47 -4.59 -4.23 4.95
CA ILE A 47 -3.84 -3.34 4.07
C ILE A 47 -3.84 -3.90 2.66
N ILE A 48 -4.08 -3.03 1.69
CA ILE A 48 -3.89 -3.34 0.27
C ILE A 48 -2.79 -2.43 -0.23
N VAL A 49 -1.71 -3.00 -0.77
CA VAL A 49 -0.61 -2.20 -1.31
C VAL A 49 -0.68 -2.20 -2.82
N VAL A 50 -0.42 -1.05 -3.41
CA VAL A 50 -0.47 -0.87 -4.87
C VAL A 50 0.76 -0.12 -5.34
N CYS A 51 1.09 -0.29 -6.62
CA CYS A 51 2.12 0.49 -7.30
C CYS A 51 1.70 0.65 -8.76
N ALA A 52 2.65 0.89 -9.67
CA ALA A 52 2.30 1.05 -11.08
C ALA A 52 1.92 -0.26 -11.74
N SER A 53 2.64 -1.35 -11.42
CA SER A 53 2.47 -2.64 -12.10
C SER A 53 2.33 -3.83 -11.16
N GLY A 54 2.53 -3.66 -9.87
CA GLY A 54 2.46 -4.73 -8.88
C GLY A 54 3.80 -5.24 -8.39
N ALA A 55 4.91 -4.85 -9.02
CA ALA A 55 6.23 -5.34 -8.61
C ALA A 55 6.69 -4.75 -7.28
N ARG A 56 6.63 -3.42 -7.15
CA ARG A 56 7.01 -2.76 -5.91
C ARG A 56 6.04 -3.09 -4.78
N SER A 57 4.76 -3.16 -5.09
CA SER A 57 3.76 -3.52 -4.09
C SER A 57 3.90 -4.97 -3.64
N GLY A 58 4.40 -5.86 -4.51
CA GLY A 58 4.72 -7.22 -4.12
C GLY A 58 5.80 -7.26 -3.04
N LYS A 59 6.84 -6.45 -3.20
CA LYS A 59 7.90 -6.35 -2.18
C LYS A 59 7.36 -5.76 -0.88
N ALA A 60 6.54 -4.71 -0.98
CA ALA A 60 5.94 -4.10 0.20
C ALA A 60 5.06 -5.10 0.94
N ASN A 61 4.27 -5.87 0.20
CA ASN A 61 3.40 -6.88 0.79
C ASN A 61 4.21 -7.91 1.59
N SER A 62 5.36 -8.34 1.07
CA SER A 62 6.24 -9.28 1.77
C SER A 62 6.78 -8.67 3.06
N ILE A 63 7.17 -7.41 3.03
CA ILE A 63 7.67 -6.71 4.21
C ILE A 63 6.58 -6.60 5.28
N LEU A 64 5.37 -6.25 4.88
CA LEU A 64 4.25 -6.11 5.80
C LEU A 64 3.90 -7.45 6.46
N LYS A 65 3.86 -8.52 5.67
CA LYS A 65 3.56 -9.85 6.21
C LYS A 65 4.62 -10.32 7.21
N LYS A 66 5.89 -10.04 6.92
CA LYS A 66 6.99 -10.33 7.84
C LYS A 66 6.81 -9.64 9.19
N ASN A 67 6.15 -8.50 9.19
CA ASN A 67 5.92 -7.71 10.39
C ASN A 67 4.55 -7.96 11.02
N GLY A 68 3.88 -9.02 10.62
CA GLY A 68 2.63 -9.43 11.22
C GLY A 68 1.41 -8.62 10.78
N ILE A 69 1.53 -7.89 9.68
CA ILE A 69 0.43 -7.08 9.16
C ILE A 69 -0.32 -7.89 8.10
N LYS A 70 -1.63 -7.95 8.24
CA LYS A 70 -2.48 -8.62 7.25
C LYS A 70 -2.59 -7.73 6.02
N SER A 71 -2.03 -8.18 4.91
CA SER A 71 -1.97 -7.37 3.70
C SER A 71 -2.10 -8.21 2.45
N ALA A 72 -2.39 -7.54 1.34
CA ALA A 72 -2.47 -8.16 0.02
C ALA A 72 -1.90 -7.22 -1.02
N ASN A 73 -1.34 -7.78 -2.09
CA ASN A 73 -0.85 -6.99 -3.21
C ASN A 73 -2.02 -6.69 -4.14
N GLY A 74 -2.38 -5.42 -4.24
CA GLY A 74 -3.47 -4.98 -5.11
C GLY A 74 -3.07 -4.75 -6.55
N GLY A 75 -1.78 -4.83 -6.86
CA GLY A 75 -1.28 -4.66 -8.22
C GLY A 75 -1.19 -3.20 -8.64
N SER A 76 -1.69 -2.89 -9.82
CA SER A 76 -1.69 -1.52 -10.31
C SER A 76 -2.75 -0.69 -9.59
N TRP A 77 -2.37 0.53 -9.18
CA TRP A 77 -3.30 1.44 -8.52
C TRP A 77 -4.50 1.79 -9.41
N SER A 78 -4.28 1.81 -10.71
CA SER A 78 -5.32 2.19 -11.67
C SER A 78 -6.35 1.09 -11.91
N SER A 79 -6.08 -0.13 -11.47
CA SER A 79 -7.02 -1.23 -11.63
C SER A 79 -7.99 -1.36 -10.45
N LEU A 80 -7.81 -0.59 -9.40
CA LEU A 80 -8.74 -0.58 -8.28
C LEU A 80 -10.01 0.17 -8.64
N LYS A 81 -11.11 -0.24 -8.09
CA LYS A 81 -12.43 0.38 -8.37
C LYS A 81 -13.11 0.86 -7.12
#